data_007327ec98d3a2b4b6130f8fac55f46f
#
_entry.id   007327ec98d3a2b4b6130f8fac55f46f
#
_cell.length_a   1.000
_cell.length_b   1.000
_cell.length_c   1.000
_cell.angle_alpha   90.00
_cell.angle_beta   90.00
_cell.angle_gamma   90.00
#
_symmetry.space_group_name_H-M   'P 1'
#
loop_
_entity.id
_entity.type
_entity.pdbx_description
1 polymer ?
#
loop_
_entity_poly.entity_id
_entity_poly.type
_entity_poly.pdbx_seq_one_letter_code
_entity_poly.pdbx_strand_id
1 'polypeptide(L)'
;MLTTTLVSKEEYFEELLKSEVKLEYHAGEIVAMAGAQAPHNIISSNLLGELFSCLKKAGCTIIRSDQLIKVEACEKYTFPDLVIVCQEPVYEKSPNGLDALENPEIIIEISSDSTELYDRTEKFECYQTLQSLKEYVLVASKKKHVEVFKRFNENEWILHIYSEKDNLVKIGTCEVLLDDIYNKVNI
;
A
#
# COMPACT_ATOMS: atom_id res chain seq x y z
N MET A 1 8.35 5.39 34.09
CA MET A 1 7.54 4.89 32.95
C MET A 1 6.89 6.11 32.33
N LEU A 2 7.23 6.45 31.07
CA LEU A 2 6.53 7.45 30.31
C LEU A 2 5.19 6.82 29.92
N THR A 3 4.10 7.27 30.49
CA THR A 3 2.75 6.92 30.02
C THR A 3 2.53 7.65 28.69
N THR A 4 2.69 6.94 27.59
CA THR A 4 2.24 7.43 26.28
C THR A 4 0.72 7.51 26.37
N THR A 5 0.16 8.70 26.30
CA THR A 5 -1.30 8.87 26.25
C THR A 5 -1.74 8.39 24.88
N LEU A 6 -2.51 7.32 24.83
CA LEU A 6 -3.08 6.82 23.57
C LEU A 6 -4.11 7.83 23.04
N VAL A 7 -4.07 8.09 21.76
CA VAL A 7 -4.97 8.99 21.04
C VAL A 7 -6.19 8.19 20.56
N SER A 8 -7.40 8.73 20.71
CA SER A 8 -8.60 8.11 20.16
C SER A 8 -8.66 8.25 18.63
N LYS A 9 -9.51 7.45 17.98
CA LYS A 9 -9.75 7.56 16.53
C LYS A 9 -10.30 8.94 16.15
N GLU A 10 -11.17 9.49 16.96
CA GLU A 10 -11.75 10.83 16.77
C GLU A 10 -10.68 11.93 16.82
N GLU A 11 -9.80 11.89 17.82
CA GLU A 11 -8.67 12.81 17.94
C GLU A 11 -7.70 12.67 16.77
N TYR A 12 -7.42 11.44 16.33
CA TYR A 12 -6.60 11.20 15.13
C TYR A 12 -7.19 11.86 13.89
N PHE A 13 -8.49 11.68 13.61
CA PHE A 13 -9.11 12.30 12.45
C PHE A 13 -9.13 13.82 12.53
N GLU A 14 -9.30 14.40 13.71
CA GLU A 14 -9.17 15.85 13.90
C GLU A 14 -7.76 16.35 13.61
N GLU A 15 -6.75 15.61 14.04
CA GLU A 15 -5.34 15.96 13.82
C GLU A 15 -4.96 15.80 12.34
N LEU A 16 -5.41 14.72 11.70
CA LEU A 16 -5.16 14.45 10.28
C LEU A 16 -5.68 15.58 9.38
N LEU A 17 -6.84 16.18 9.71
CA LEU A 17 -7.39 17.31 8.96
C LEU A 17 -6.59 18.60 9.09
N LYS A 18 -5.92 18.80 10.21
CA LYS A 18 -5.12 19.99 10.50
C LYS A 18 -3.69 19.86 10.00
N SER A 19 -3.28 18.62 9.74
CA SER A 19 -1.89 18.30 9.39
C SER A 19 -1.58 18.64 7.93
N GLU A 20 -0.41 19.21 7.69
CA GLU A 20 0.16 19.40 6.34
C GLU A 20 0.85 18.13 5.81
N VAL A 21 1.01 17.11 6.65
CA VAL A 21 1.60 15.83 6.29
C VAL A 21 0.63 14.69 6.55
N LYS A 22 0.78 13.58 5.84
CA LYS A 22 -0.02 12.39 6.10
C LYS A 22 0.31 11.82 7.46
N LEU A 23 -0.71 11.50 8.22
CA LEU A 23 -0.63 10.86 9.53
C LEU A 23 -1.30 9.50 9.44
N GLU A 24 -0.61 8.45 9.83
CA GLU A 24 -1.19 7.13 10.02
C GLU A 24 -1.57 6.94 11.50
N TYR A 25 -2.54 6.07 11.74
CA TYR A 25 -2.96 5.69 13.08
C TYR A 25 -2.64 4.22 13.35
N HIS A 26 -1.96 3.95 14.45
CA HIS A 26 -1.54 2.61 14.84
C HIS A 26 -1.95 2.33 16.28
N ALA A 27 -3.17 1.82 16.48
CA ALA A 27 -3.68 1.39 17.79
C ALA A 27 -3.47 2.44 18.91
N GLY A 28 -3.80 3.70 18.65
CA GLY A 28 -3.65 4.79 19.60
C GLY A 28 -2.39 5.64 19.41
N GLU A 29 -1.53 5.31 18.48
CA GLU A 29 -0.34 6.11 18.13
C GLU A 29 -0.51 6.78 16.78
N ILE A 30 -0.12 8.06 16.69
CA ILE A 30 -0.08 8.80 15.42
C ILE A 30 1.34 8.76 14.88
N VAL A 31 1.49 8.32 13.63
CA VAL A 31 2.76 8.23 12.93
C VAL A 31 2.76 9.16 11.73
N ALA A 32 3.64 10.15 11.72
CA ALA A 32 3.80 11.02 10.57
C ALA A 32 4.56 10.33 9.45
N MET A 33 4.02 10.37 8.24
CA MET A 33 4.70 9.84 7.05
C MET A 33 5.79 10.81 6.59
N ALA A 34 6.97 10.27 6.34
CA ALA A 34 8.05 11.03 5.70
C ALA A 34 7.76 11.27 4.22
N GLY A 35 8.27 12.35 3.66
CA GLY A 35 8.22 12.61 2.22
C GLY A 35 9.00 11.56 1.43
N ALA A 36 8.46 11.18 0.27
CA ALA A 36 9.07 10.19 -0.61
C ALA A 36 10.22 10.79 -1.45
N GLN A 37 11.27 9.99 -1.70
CA GLN A 37 12.39 10.36 -2.56
C GLN A 37 12.05 10.20 -4.05
N ALA A 38 12.83 10.82 -4.93
CA ALA A 38 12.60 10.78 -6.38
C ALA A 38 12.48 9.36 -6.97
N PRO A 39 13.32 8.36 -6.64
CA PRO A 39 13.14 6.99 -7.13
C PRO A 39 11.77 6.41 -6.81
N HIS A 40 11.31 6.55 -5.58
CA HIS A 40 10.00 6.10 -5.13
C HIS A 40 8.87 6.73 -5.97
N ASN A 41 8.91 8.05 -6.14
CA ASN A 41 7.87 8.76 -6.91
C ASN A 41 7.83 8.37 -8.39
N ILE A 42 9.01 8.10 -9.00
CA ILE A 42 9.10 7.65 -10.39
C ILE A 42 8.52 6.25 -10.51
N ILE A 43 8.89 5.32 -9.63
CA ILE A 43 8.35 3.95 -9.60
C ILE A 43 6.84 3.97 -9.43
N SER A 44 6.31 4.77 -8.48
CA SER A 44 4.86 4.90 -8.26
C SER A 44 4.15 5.39 -9.53
N SER A 45 4.72 6.37 -10.23
CA SER A 45 4.16 6.90 -11.48
C SER A 45 4.21 5.87 -12.62
N ASN A 46 5.30 5.11 -12.75
CA ASN A 46 5.45 4.07 -13.75
C ASN A 46 4.43 2.94 -13.50
N LEU A 47 4.35 2.43 -12.27
CA LEU A 47 3.37 1.40 -11.89
C LEU A 47 1.93 1.84 -12.18
N LEU A 48 1.57 3.07 -11.80
CA LEU A 48 0.25 3.61 -12.09
C LEU A 48 -0.03 3.62 -13.60
N GLY A 49 0.92 4.10 -14.40
CA GLY A 49 0.78 4.18 -15.85
C GLY A 49 0.64 2.80 -16.51
N GLU A 50 1.51 1.87 -16.15
CA GLU A 50 1.54 0.52 -16.73
C GLU A 50 0.31 -0.31 -16.33
N LEU A 51 -0.13 -0.22 -15.09
CA LEU A 51 -1.25 -1.00 -14.59
C LEU A 51 -2.62 -0.42 -15.01
N PHE A 52 -2.74 0.91 -15.20
CA PHE A 52 -4.02 1.58 -15.39
C PHE A 52 -4.88 0.97 -16.49
N SER A 53 -4.33 0.78 -17.70
CA SER A 53 -5.10 0.32 -18.85
C SER A 53 -5.56 -1.12 -18.73
N CYS A 54 -4.73 -1.99 -18.15
CA CYS A 54 -5.06 -3.39 -17.89
C CYS A 54 -6.12 -3.51 -16.80
N LEU A 55 -5.93 -2.85 -15.67
CA LEU A 55 -6.87 -2.88 -14.55
C LEU A 55 -8.23 -2.32 -14.93
N LYS A 56 -8.27 -1.21 -15.70
CA LYS A 56 -9.52 -0.65 -16.20
C LYS A 56 -10.30 -1.65 -17.07
N LYS A 57 -9.62 -2.42 -17.93
CA LYS A 57 -10.25 -3.48 -18.74
C LYS A 57 -10.77 -4.64 -17.88
N ALA A 58 -10.10 -4.92 -16.77
CA ALA A 58 -10.52 -5.93 -15.80
C ALA A 58 -11.66 -5.45 -14.86
N GLY A 59 -12.12 -4.21 -15.00
CA GLY A 59 -13.16 -3.63 -14.14
C GLY A 59 -12.63 -3.17 -12.78
N CYS A 60 -11.32 -3.02 -12.64
CA CYS A 60 -10.67 -2.58 -11.39
C CYS A 60 -10.33 -1.09 -11.43
N THR A 61 -10.30 -0.49 -10.25
CA THR A 61 -9.84 0.88 -10.04
C THR A 61 -8.49 0.84 -9.31
N ILE A 62 -7.50 1.59 -9.81
CA ILE A 62 -6.24 1.84 -9.12
C ILE A 62 -6.30 3.23 -8.49
N ILE A 63 -5.97 3.33 -7.21
CA ILE A 63 -6.04 4.54 -6.41
C ILE A 63 -4.65 4.85 -5.87
N ARG A 64 -4.29 6.12 -5.86
CA ARG A 64 -2.96 6.61 -5.43
C ARG A 64 -2.86 6.76 -3.92
N SER A 65 -1.69 7.09 -3.47
CA SER A 65 -1.25 7.21 -2.08
C SER A 65 -2.07 8.14 -1.17
N ASP A 66 -3.06 8.87 -1.68
CA ASP A 66 -3.94 9.71 -0.85
C ASP A 66 -5.17 8.94 -0.33
N GLN A 67 -5.32 7.68 -0.71
CA GLN A 67 -6.40 6.83 -0.21
C GLN A 67 -6.04 6.26 1.15
N LEU A 68 -6.78 6.68 2.18
CA LEU A 68 -6.73 6.07 3.50
C LEU A 68 -7.37 4.68 3.42
N ILE A 69 -6.73 3.68 4.00
CA ILE A 69 -7.34 2.37 4.22
C ILE A 69 -7.46 2.09 5.71
N LYS A 70 -8.53 1.36 6.08
CA LYS A 70 -8.77 0.89 7.44
C LYS A 70 -8.41 -0.58 7.54
N VAL A 71 -7.65 -0.94 8.55
CA VAL A 71 -7.36 -2.33 8.93
C VAL A 71 -7.89 -2.57 10.34
N GLU A 72 -9.15 -2.97 10.43
CA GLU A 72 -9.89 -3.08 11.69
C GLU A 72 -9.21 -4.00 12.70
N ALA A 73 -8.75 -5.16 12.27
CA ALA A 73 -8.13 -6.16 13.16
C ALA A 73 -6.85 -5.67 13.86
N CYS A 74 -6.18 -4.69 13.28
CA CYS A 74 -4.97 -4.07 13.83
C CYS A 74 -5.23 -2.69 14.42
N GLU A 75 -6.46 -2.21 14.40
CA GLU A 75 -6.80 -0.83 14.75
C GLU A 75 -5.92 0.20 14.03
N LYS A 76 -5.68 -0.01 12.70
CA LYS A 76 -4.81 0.86 11.89
C LYS A 76 -5.59 1.60 10.80
N TYR A 77 -5.13 2.84 10.54
CA TYR A 77 -5.45 3.62 9.35
C TYR A 77 -4.13 3.99 8.67
N THR A 78 -3.96 3.59 7.41
CA THR A 78 -2.69 3.74 6.68
C THR A 78 -2.91 4.29 5.28
N PHE A 79 -1.84 4.82 4.66
CA PHE A 79 -1.83 5.35 3.30
C PHE A 79 -0.86 4.55 2.43
N PRO A 80 -1.28 3.44 1.82
CA PRO A 80 -0.45 2.70 0.88
C PRO A 80 -0.09 3.54 -0.35
N ASP A 81 1.02 3.22 -1.01
CA ASP A 81 1.43 3.93 -2.22
C ASP A 81 0.44 3.78 -3.37
N LEU A 82 -0.08 2.56 -3.59
CA LEU A 82 -1.15 2.28 -4.54
C LEU A 82 -2.10 1.22 -3.97
N VAL A 83 -3.37 1.41 -4.22
CA VAL A 83 -4.44 0.48 -3.84
C VAL A 83 -5.27 0.11 -5.05
N ILE A 84 -5.65 -1.15 -5.20
CA ILE A 84 -6.49 -1.64 -6.29
C ILE A 84 -7.73 -2.30 -5.72
N VAL A 85 -8.87 -1.93 -6.27
CA VAL A 85 -10.20 -2.46 -5.94
C VAL A 85 -10.89 -2.90 -7.22
N CYS A 86 -11.35 -4.14 -7.28
CA CYS A 86 -12.05 -4.71 -8.44
C CYS A 86 -13.55 -4.95 -8.18
N GLN A 87 -13.95 -4.86 -6.93
CA GLN A 87 -15.37 -4.88 -6.51
C GLN A 87 -15.85 -3.46 -6.22
N GLU A 88 -17.12 -3.33 -5.85
CA GLU A 88 -17.64 -2.06 -5.34
C GLU A 88 -16.87 -1.65 -4.10
N PRO A 89 -16.26 -0.46 -4.07
CA PRO A 89 -15.47 -0.02 -2.92
C PRO A 89 -16.37 0.24 -1.71
N VAL A 90 -15.95 -0.30 -0.56
CA VAL A 90 -16.61 -0.11 0.72
C VAL A 90 -15.80 0.87 1.54
N TYR A 91 -16.46 1.94 2.00
CA TYR A 91 -15.81 3.00 2.76
C TYR A 91 -16.42 3.17 4.14
N GLU A 92 -15.58 3.22 5.18
CA GLU A 92 -15.94 3.85 6.43
C GLU A 92 -15.94 5.37 6.24
N LYS A 93 -17.08 5.99 6.55
CA LYS A 93 -17.21 7.44 6.54
C LYS A 93 -16.67 8.02 7.83
N SER A 94 -15.54 8.74 7.77
CA SER A 94 -15.08 9.47 8.92
C SER A 94 -15.97 10.70 9.17
N PRO A 95 -16.06 11.19 10.42
CA PRO A 95 -16.81 12.40 10.75
C PRO A 95 -16.39 13.63 9.93
N ASN A 96 -15.19 13.58 9.37
CA ASN A 96 -14.50 14.71 8.76
C ASN A 96 -14.38 14.60 7.22
N GLY A 97 -15.05 13.61 6.60
CA GLY A 97 -15.12 13.48 5.14
C GLY A 97 -13.91 12.79 4.49
N LEU A 98 -12.97 12.25 5.27
CA LEU A 98 -11.92 11.38 4.76
C LEU A 98 -12.44 9.93 4.79
N ASP A 99 -12.80 9.43 3.64
CA ASP A 99 -13.34 8.08 3.51
C ASP A 99 -12.19 7.05 3.56
N ALA A 100 -12.24 6.13 4.53
CA ALA A 100 -11.28 5.05 4.67
C ALA A 100 -11.78 3.80 3.95
N LEU A 101 -11.04 3.30 2.97
CA LEU A 101 -11.38 2.09 2.22
C LEU A 101 -11.20 0.86 3.10
N GLU A 102 -12.18 -0.04 3.12
CA GLU A 102 -12.18 -1.25 3.96
C GLU A 102 -11.91 -2.53 3.14
N ASN A 103 -12.07 -2.50 1.82
CA ASN A 103 -11.95 -3.70 0.98
C ASN A 103 -10.94 -3.59 -0.16
N PRO A 104 -9.67 -3.21 0.09
CA PRO A 104 -8.62 -3.26 -0.92
C PRO A 104 -8.37 -4.71 -1.36
N GLU A 105 -8.16 -4.94 -2.66
CA GLU A 105 -7.86 -6.27 -3.19
C GLU A 105 -6.37 -6.47 -3.49
N ILE A 106 -5.68 -5.40 -3.89
CA ILE A 106 -4.23 -5.41 -4.05
C ILE A 106 -3.69 -4.13 -3.39
N ILE A 107 -2.65 -4.29 -2.59
CA ILE A 107 -1.90 -3.18 -1.99
C ILE A 107 -0.47 -3.23 -2.54
N ILE A 108 0.05 -2.10 -2.97
CA ILE A 108 1.43 -1.96 -3.45
C ILE A 108 2.13 -0.94 -2.57
N GLU A 109 3.28 -1.33 -2.02
CA GLU A 109 4.19 -0.46 -1.25
C GLU A 109 5.53 -0.39 -1.96
N ILE A 110 6.09 0.81 -2.04
CA ILE A 110 7.41 1.05 -2.62
C ILE A 110 8.37 1.30 -1.47
N SER A 111 9.07 0.26 -1.06
CA SER A 111 9.91 0.30 0.12
C SER A 111 11.23 1.03 -0.11
N SER A 112 11.68 1.72 0.94
CA SER A 112 13.03 2.25 1.07
C SER A 112 13.83 1.38 2.07
N ASP A 113 15.15 1.59 2.16
CA ASP A 113 15.97 0.86 3.15
C ASP A 113 15.46 1.04 4.59
N SER A 114 14.84 2.18 4.89
CA SER A 114 14.32 2.46 6.22
C SER A 114 12.94 1.85 6.51
N THR A 115 12.16 1.51 5.50
CA THR A 115 10.80 0.96 5.66
C THR A 115 10.71 -0.51 5.28
N GLU A 116 11.70 -1.06 4.54
CA GLU A 116 11.65 -2.42 3.98
C GLU A 116 11.32 -3.48 5.06
N LEU A 117 11.95 -3.41 6.22
CA LEU A 117 11.70 -4.39 7.28
C LEU A 117 10.26 -4.28 7.81
N TYR A 118 9.80 -3.07 8.09
CA TYR A 118 8.44 -2.83 8.58
C TYR A 118 7.38 -3.24 7.56
N ASP A 119 7.56 -2.86 6.28
CA ASP A 119 6.64 -3.19 5.19
C ASP A 119 6.54 -4.71 4.97
N ARG A 120 7.67 -5.43 5.15
CA ARG A 120 7.77 -6.88 4.97
C ARG A 120 7.23 -7.68 6.17
N THR A 121 7.18 -7.10 7.35
CA THR A 121 6.80 -7.79 8.59
C THR A 121 5.49 -7.24 9.15
N GLU A 122 5.55 -6.30 10.08
CA GLU A 122 4.40 -5.83 10.85
C GLU A 122 3.27 -5.27 9.97
N LYS A 123 3.62 -4.55 8.89
CA LYS A 123 2.63 -3.99 7.97
C LYS A 123 1.94 -5.10 7.18
N PHE A 124 2.71 -6.07 6.66
CA PHE A 124 2.17 -7.22 5.95
C PHE A 124 1.32 -8.11 6.86
N GLU A 125 1.79 -8.43 8.08
CA GLU A 125 1.01 -9.18 9.05
C GLU A 125 -0.36 -8.53 9.32
N CYS A 126 -0.38 -7.22 9.39
CA CYS A 126 -1.62 -6.49 9.56
C CYS A 126 -2.51 -6.58 8.31
N TYR A 127 -1.96 -6.32 7.12
CA TYR A 127 -2.72 -6.39 5.87
C TYR A 127 -3.26 -7.79 5.55
N GLN A 128 -2.60 -8.86 5.99
CA GLN A 128 -3.11 -10.22 5.86
C GLN A 128 -4.48 -10.42 6.50
N THR A 129 -4.84 -9.63 7.51
CA THR A 129 -6.15 -9.71 8.18
C THR A 129 -7.31 -9.20 7.32
N LEU A 130 -7.03 -8.39 6.29
CA LEU A 130 -8.03 -7.93 5.32
C LEU A 130 -8.48 -9.10 4.45
N GLN A 131 -9.73 -9.53 4.61
CA GLN A 131 -10.28 -10.68 3.87
C GLN A 131 -10.37 -10.42 2.36
N SER A 132 -10.53 -9.16 1.96
CA SER A 132 -10.56 -8.73 0.57
C SER A 132 -9.20 -8.79 -0.12
N LEU A 133 -8.10 -8.69 0.64
CA LEU A 133 -6.75 -8.60 0.09
C LEU A 133 -6.33 -9.92 -0.56
N LYS A 134 -6.04 -9.86 -1.85
CA LYS A 134 -5.60 -10.98 -2.68
C LYS A 134 -4.10 -10.96 -2.94
N GLU A 135 -3.53 -9.76 -3.08
CA GLU A 135 -2.11 -9.60 -3.33
C GLU A 135 -1.53 -8.42 -2.52
N TYR A 136 -0.35 -8.62 -1.98
CA TYR A 136 0.49 -7.57 -1.40
C TYR A 136 1.79 -7.50 -2.18
N VAL A 137 2.15 -6.33 -2.67
CA VAL A 137 3.29 -6.14 -3.57
C VAL A 137 4.29 -5.19 -2.93
N LEU A 138 5.53 -5.65 -2.80
CA LEU A 138 6.65 -4.82 -2.35
C LEU A 138 7.56 -4.53 -3.53
N VAL A 139 7.84 -3.25 -3.79
CA VAL A 139 8.72 -2.78 -4.86
C VAL A 139 9.89 -2.05 -4.25
N ALA A 140 11.11 -2.57 -4.42
CA ALA A 140 12.29 -1.92 -3.87
C ALA A 140 12.65 -0.66 -4.66
N SER A 141 12.89 0.46 -3.98
CA SER A 141 13.20 1.73 -4.66
C SER A 141 14.67 1.90 -5.08
N LYS A 142 15.58 1.01 -4.63
CA LYS A 142 17.03 1.10 -4.88
C LYS A 142 17.64 -0.05 -5.65
N LYS A 143 16.86 -1.02 -6.05
CA LYS A 143 17.27 -2.18 -6.86
C LYS A 143 16.08 -2.69 -7.65
N LYS A 144 16.30 -3.29 -8.83
CA LYS A 144 15.24 -3.97 -9.57
C LYS A 144 14.82 -5.25 -8.85
N HIS A 145 13.84 -5.10 -7.96
CA HIS A 145 13.35 -6.19 -7.15
C HIS A 145 11.89 -5.94 -6.77
N VAL A 146 11.04 -6.89 -7.11
CA VAL A 146 9.62 -6.87 -6.81
C VAL A 146 9.22 -8.19 -6.16
N GLU A 147 8.48 -8.11 -5.08
CA GLU A 147 7.91 -9.26 -4.40
C GLU A 147 6.39 -9.17 -4.44
N VAL A 148 5.77 -10.24 -4.88
CA VAL A 148 4.30 -10.36 -4.90
C VAL A 148 3.91 -11.49 -3.97
N PHE A 149 3.33 -11.14 -2.85
CA PHE A 149 2.69 -12.07 -1.93
C PHE A 149 1.25 -12.26 -2.40
N LYS A 150 0.94 -13.46 -2.86
CA LYS A 150 -0.38 -13.82 -3.37
C LYS A 150 -1.10 -14.73 -2.41
N ARG A 151 -2.32 -14.36 -2.00
CA ARG A 151 -3.13 -15.21 -1.12
C ARG A 151 -3.54 -16.48 -1.86
N PHE A 152 -3.17 -17.62 -1.31
CA PHE A 152 -3.57 -18.93 -1.82
C PHE A 152 -4.86 -19.42 -1.15
N ASN A 153 -4.96 -19.23 0.17
CA ASN A 153 -6.14 -19.47 0.99
C ASN A 153 -6.13 -18.55 2.23
N GLU A 154 -6.98 -18.80 3.21
CA GLU A 154 -7.09 -17.96 4.41
C GLU A 154 -5.78 -17.83 5.19
N ASN A 155 -4.95 -18.89 5.21
CA ASN A 155 -3.75 -18.98 6.05
C ASN A 155 -2.44 -19.07 5.26
N GLU A 156 -2.50 -19.14 3.93
CA GLU A 156 -1.32 -19.39 3.10
C GLU A 156 -1.16 -18.32 2.04
N TRP A 157 0.08 -17.85 1.89
CA TRP A 157 0.49 -16.91 0.88
C TRP A 157 1.66 -17.48 0.08
N ILE A 158 1.62 -17.30 -1.23
CA ILE A 158 2.69 -17.69 -2.15
C ILE A 158 3.48 -16.45 -2.48
N LEU A 159 4.78 -16.48 -2.24
CA LEU A 159 5.71 -15.40 -2.58
C LEU A 159 6.30 -15.65 -3.98
N HIS A 160 6.12 -14.70 -4.87
CA HIS A 160 6.81 -14.61 -6.16
C HIS A 160 7.83 -13.48 -6.09
N ILE A 161 9.08 -13.78 -6.42
CA ILE A 161 10.19 -12.81 -6.41
C ILE A 161 10.62 -12.56 -7.84
N TYR A 162 10.67 -11.30 -8.23
CA TYR A 162 11.15 -10.84 -9.53
C TYR A 162 12.40 -9.98 -9.36
N SER A 163 13.40 -10.22 -10.17
CA SER A 163 14.70 -9.56 -10.12
C SER A 163 15.19 -9.25 -11.54
N GLU A 164 16.37 -8.72 -11.69
CA GLU A 164 16.97 -8.37 -13.00
C GLU A 164 16.97 -9.51 -14.05
N LYS A 165 16.78 -10.76 -13.63
CA LYS A 165 16.72 -11.93 -14.52
C LYS A 165 15.32 -12.14 -15.11
N ASP A 166 14.32 -11.45 -14.57
CA ASP A 166 12.93 -11.60 -14.93
C ASP A 166 12.52 -10.45 -15.84
N ASN A 167 11.80 -10.74 -16.91
CA ASN A 167 11.34 -9.72 -17.84
C ASN A 167 9.98 -9.16 -17.43
N LEU A 168 9.11 -9.99 -16.86
CA LEU A 168 7.72 -9.65 -16.58
C LEU A 168 7.39 -9.85 -15.10
N VAL A 169 6.72 -8.88 -14.54
CA VAL A 169 6.11 -8.93 -13.21
C VAL A 169 4.60 -9.09 -13.37
N LYS A 170 4.03 -10.04 -12.63
CA LYS A 170 2.59 -10.30 -12.64
C LYS A 170 1.94 -9.71 -11.39
N ILE A 171 1.03 -8.75 -11.58
CA ILE A 171 0.27 -8.08 -10.51
C ILE A 171 -1.22 -8.17 -10.86
N GLY A 172 -1.99 -8.86 -10.06
CA GLY A 172 -3.37 -9.20 -10.38
C GLY A 172 -3.46 -9.99 -11.68
N THR A 173 -4.21 -9.47 -12.63
CA THR A 173 -4.35 -10.01 -14.00
C THR A 173 -3.40 -9.36 -15.01
N CYS A 174 -2.60 -8.39 -14.57
CA CYS A 174 -1.73 -7.60 -15.42
C CYS A 174 -0.31 -8.14 -15.44
N GLU A 175 0.34 -8.02 -16.59
CA GLU A 175 1.77 -8.29 -16.76
C GLU A 175 2.45 -6.97 -17.15
N VAL A 176 3.47 -6.60 -16.40
CA VAL A 176 4.25 -5.37 -16.59
C VAL A 176 5.71 -5.73 -16.77
N LEU A 177 6.39 -5.08 -17.73
CA LEU A 177 7.83 -5.27 -17.86
C LEU A 177 8.54 -4.71 -16.63
N LEU A 178 9.47 -5.50 -16.08
CA LEU A 178 10.26 -5.05 -14.93
C LEU A 178 11.02 -3.75 -15.26
N ASP A 179 11.53 -3.62 -16.49
CA ASP A 179 12.22 -2.42 -16.96
C ASP A 179 11.31 -1.19 -17.04
N ASP A 180 10.01 -1.37 -17.32
CA ASP A 180 9.06 -0.26 -17.36
C ASP A 180 8.73 0.23 -15.95
N ILE A 181 8.66 -0.66 -14.95
CA ILE A 181 8.52 -0.27 -13.53
C ILE A 181 9.68 0.65 -13.11
N TYR A 182 10.90 0.34 -13.54
CA TYR A 182 12.11 1.08 -13.19
C TYR A 182 12.59 2.05 -14.27
N ASN A 183 11.73 2.37 -15.25
CA ASN A 183 12.08 3.31 -16.32
C ASN A 183 12.46 4.69 -15.73
N LYS A 184 13.65 5.18 -16.12
CA LYS A 184 14.23 6.45 -15.62
C LYS A 184 14.46 6.51 -14.10
N VAL A 185 14.43 5.40 -13.41
CA VAL A 185 14.86 5.31 -12.03
C VAL A 185 16.39 5.16 -12.00
N ASN A 186 17.05 6.02 -11.27
CA ASN A 186 18.51 5.98 -11.13
C ASN A 186 18.87 5.09 -9.93
N ILE A 187 19.12 3.80 -10.20
CA ILE A 187 19.46 2.74 -9.23
C ILE A 187 20.67 1.97 -9.70
#